data_c6e6781a3d3fa56ff00f2376f6a7dd98
#
_entry.id   c6e6781a3d3fa56ff00f2376f6a7dd98
#
_cell.length_a   1.000
_cell.length_b   1.000
_cell.length_c   1.000
_cell.angle_alpha   90.00
_cell.angle_beta   90.00
_cell.angle_gamma   90.00
#
_symmetry.space_group_name_H-M   'P 1'
#
loop_
_entity.id
_entity.type
_entity.pdbx_description
1 polymer ?
#
loop_
_entity_poly.entity_id
_entity_poly.type
_entity_poly.pdbx_seq_one_letter_code
_entity_poly.pdbx_strand_id
1 'polypeptide(L)'
;MFETKDSKELQKQIRAAQAGDERAFEGLLTLLEASVYRLAFSMLRHKQDAEDATQETFIKLWRTLPSYRFECPILPYVLKMTRTTVLDMQHKIARRAEHETSLTVENEAGERVEMDVADRDEGNDPTAHLSKMELIAQVRRAIDDLPPEHREIILLKDIQGLSYEQIALTLDIEPGTVASRLSRARKNLEKILKTRKIF
;
A
#
# COMPACT_ATOMS: atom_id res chain seq x y z
N MET A 1 -12.05 8.08 -3.28
CA MET A 1 -12.91 7.24 -2.42
C MET A 1 -13.33 6.05 -3.25
N PHE A 2 -12.75 4.87 -3.00
CA PHE A 2 -13.17 3.64 -3.70
C PHE A 2 -14.43 3.13 -3.00
N GLU A 3 -15.54 3.10 -3.75
CA GLU A 3 -16.83 2.60 -3.25
C GLU A 3 -16.78 1.10 -2.95
N THR A 4 -17.75 0.60 -2.21
CA THR A 4 -17.90 -0.82 -1.87
C THR A 4 -18.02 -1.75 -3.09
N LYS A 5 -18.34 -1.18 -4.25
CA LYS A 5 -18.31 -1.82 -5.58
C LYS A 5 -17.60 -0.91 -6.55
N ASP A 6 -16.89 -1.48 -7.53
CA ASP A 6 -16.34 -0.73 -8.64
C ASP A 6 -17.47 0.03 -9.36
N SER A 7 -17.23 1.30 -9.71
CA SER A 7 -18.18 2.09 -10.49
C SER A 7 -18.46 1.43 -11.83
N LYS A 8 -19.60 1.72 -12.43
CA LYS A 8 -19.95 1.16 -13.76
C LYS A 8 -18.90 1.44 -14.83
N GLU A 9 -18.28 2.64 -14.76
CA GLU A 9 -17.23 3.01 -15.70
C GLU A 9 -15.96 2.20 -15.47
N LEU A 10 -15.55 2.01 -14.22
CA LEU A 10 -14.41 1.17 -13.88
C LEU A 10 -14.65 -0.29 -14.27
N GLN A 11 -15.87 -0.82 -14.07
CA GLN A 11 -16.20 -2.16 -14.52
C GLN A 11 -16.12 -2.32 -16.03
N LYS A 12 -16.55 -1.29 -16.80
CA LYS A 12 -16.42 -1.26 -18.26
C LYS A 12 -14.96 -1.27 -18.69
N GLN A 13 -14.13 -0.46 -18.04
CA GLN A 13 -12.69 -0.44 -18.28
C GLN A 13 -12.02 -1.78 -17.97
N ILE A 14 -12.35 -2.41 -16.83
CA ILE A 14 -11.86 -3.74 -16.48
C ILE A 14 -12.26 -4.78 -17.52
N ARG A 15 -13.52 -4.77 -18.00
CA ARG A 15 -13.99 -5.69 -19.04
C ARG A 15 -13.28 -5.50 -20.37
N ALA A 16 -12.99 -4.26 -20.76
CA ALA A 16 -12.21 -3.97 -21.96
C ALA A 16 -10.75 -4.50 -21.83
N ALA A 17 -10.13 -4.28 -20.68
CA ALA A 17 -8.80 -4.83 -20.38
C ALA A 17 -8.79 -6.37 -20.36
N GLN A 18 -9.85 -7.01 -19.84
CA GLN A 18 -10.03 -8.49 -19.90
C GLN A 18 -10.13 -9.01 -21.34
N ALA A 19 -10.69 -8.21 -22.25
CA ALA A 19 -10.79 -8.53 -23.68
C ALA A 19 -9.49 -8.24 -24.45
N GLY A 20 -8.42 -7.78 -23.80
CA GLY A 20 -7.10 -7.52 -24.41
C GLY A 20 -6.89 -6.07 -24.87
N ASP A 21 -7.75 -5.12 -24.46
CA ASP A 21 -7.54 -3.68 -24.72
C ASP A 21 -6.40 -3.17 -23.81
N GLU A 22 -5.22 -2.97 -24.40
CA GLU A 22 -4.01 -2.48 -23.72
C GLU A 22 -4.21 -1.09 -23.13
N ARG A 23 -4.92 -0.19 -23.82
CA ARG A 23 -5.18 1.18 -23.30
C ARG A 23 -6.08 1.17 -22.08
N ALA A 24 -7.09 0.31 -22.08
CA ALA A 24 -7.95 0.11 -20.91
C ALA A 24 -7.15 -0.44 -19.74
N PHE A 25 -6.20 -1.35 -19.98
CA PHE A 25 -5.30 -1.86 -18.95
C PHE A 25 -4.33 -0.80 -18.43
N GLU A 26 -3.67 -0.03 -19.29
CA GLU A 26 -2.81 1.10 -18.89
C GLU A 26 -3.55 2.10 -18.00
N GLY A 27 -4.78 2.45 -18.35
CA GLY A 27 -5.63 3.32 -17.53
C GLY A 27 -5.95 2.68 -16.17
N LEU A 28 -6.14 1.36 -16.11
CA LEU A 28 -6.33 0.63 -14.86
C LEU A 28 -5.06 0.64 -14.00
N LEU A 29 -3.87 0.46 -14.60
CA LEU A 29 -2.59 0.56 -13.90
C LEU A 29 -2.40 1.94 -13.29
N THR A 30 -2.63 3.01 -14.06
CA THR A 30 -2.52 4.40 -13.58
C THR A 30 -3.41 4.65 -12.36
N LEU A 31 -4.61 4.09 -12.34
CA LEU A 31 -5.54 4.20 -11.22
C LEU A 31 -5.04 3.47 -9.95
N LEU A 32 -4.39 2.33 -10.12
CA LEU A 32 -3.99 1.43 -9.02
C LEU A 32 -2.57 1.70 -8.50
N GLU A 33 -1.68 2.26 -9.32
CA GLU A 33 -0.24 2.39 -9.08
C GLU A 33 0.08 2.99 -7.71
N ALA A 34 -0.48 4.15 -7.40
CA ALA A 34 -0.22 4.82 -6.12
C ALA A 34 -0.62 3.98 -4.90
N SER A 35 -1.68 3.17 -5.01
CA SER A 35 -2.16 2.32 -3.91
C SER A 35 -1.31 1.07 -3.76
N VAL A 36 -0.92 0.45 -4.87
CA VAL A 36 -0.04 -0.72 -4.93
C VAL A 36 1.36 -0.36 -4.40
N TYR A 37 1.96 0.72 -4.93
CA TYR A 37 3.28 1.18 -4.50
C TYR A 37 3.31 1.52 -3.00
N ARG A 38 2.31 2.25 -2.49
CA ARG A 38 2.23 2.58 -1.05
C ARG A 38 2.19 1.34 -0.18
N LEU A 39 1.43 0.31 -0.55
CA LEU A 39 1.40 -0.94 0.21
C LEU A 39 2.75 -1.65 0.14
N ALA A 40 3.33 -1.81 -1.05
CA ALA A 40 4.63 -2.45 -1.24
C ALA A 40 5.73 -1.72 -0.44
N PHE A 41 5.80 -0.39 -0.54
CA PHE A 41 6.78 0.41 0.20
C PHE A 41 6.58 0.33 1.72
N SER A 42 5.32 0.31 2.21
CA SER A 42 5.05 0.17 3.64
C SER A 42 5.59 -1.14 4.24
N MET A 43 5.67 -2.19 3.43
CA MET A 43 6.14 -3.51 3.83
C MET A 43 7.66 -3.67 3.64
N LEU A 44 8.21 -3.19 2.52
CA LEU A 44 9.61 -3.41 2.12
C LEU A 44 10.57 -2.34 2.65
N ARG A 45 10.11 -1.09 2.79
CA ARG A 45 10.90 0.06 3.28
C ARG A 45 12.13 0.38 2.43
N HIS A 46 12.19 -0.15 1.23
CA HIS A 46 13.23 0.08 0.25
C HIS A 46 12.59 0.46 -1.08
N LYS A 47 13.00 1.58 -1.68
CA LYS A 47 12.37 2.17 -2.85
C LYS A 47 12.40 1.22 -4.04
N GLN A 48 13.58 0.72 -4.38
CA GLN A 48 13.79 -0.15 -5.53
C GLN A 48 12.96 -1.42 -5.41
N ASP A 49 12.99 -2.08 -4.24
CA ASP A 49 12.21 -3.30 -4.01
C ASP A 49 10.70 -3.04 -4.09
N ALA A 50 10.23 -1.85 -3.66
CA ALA A 50 8.83 -1.48 -3.77
C ALA A 50 8.41 -1.22 -5.23
N GLU A 51 9.28 -0.61 -6.04
CA GLU A 51 9.09 -0.44 -7.49
C GLU A 51 9.04 -1.81 -8.17
N ASP A 52 9.97 -2.70 -7.88
CA ASP A 52 10.02 -4.07 -8.42
C ASP A 52 8.78 -4.88 -8.02
N ALA A 53 8.34 -4.80 -6.75
CA ALA A 53 7.13 -5.45 -6.28
C ALA A 53 5.87 -4.91 -6.97
N THR A 54 5.83 -3.62 -7.25
CA THR A 54 4.74 -2.97 -8.00
C THR A 54 4.67 -3.49 -9.42
N GLN A 55 5.80 -3.54 -10.12
CA GLN A 55 5.89 -4.07 -11.47
C GLN A 55 5.49 -5.56 -11.52
N GLU A 56 6.03 -6.38 -10.62
CA GLU A 56 5.69 -7.81 -10.55
C GLU A 56 4.19 -8.02 -10.26
N THR A 57 3.60 -7.17 -9.40
CA THR A 57 2.15 -7.19 -9.13
C THR A 57 1.36 -6.91 -10.41
N PHE A 58 1.77 -5.94 -11.22
CA PHE A 58 1.09 -5.59 -12.46
C PHE A 58 1.26 -6.65 -13.56
N ILE A 59 2.41 -7.31 -13.61
CA ILE A 59 2.61 -8.47 -14.49
C ILE A 59 1.67 -9.63 -14.08
N LYS A 60 1.55 -9.90 -12.77
CA LYS A 60 0.60 -10.90 -12.25
C LYS A 60 -0.84 -10.50 -12.55
N LEU A 61 -1.18 -9.22 -12.37
CA LEU A 61 -2.52 -8.69 -12.68
C LEU A 61 -2.86 -8.91 -14.17
N TRP A 62 -1.97 -8.56 -15.09
CA TRP A 62 -2.17 -8.78 -16.52
C TRP A 62 -2.52 -10.24 -16.85
N ARG A 63 -1.78 -11.17 -16.26
CA ARG A 63 -1.97 -12.61 -16.48
C ARG A 63 -3.26 -13.16 -15.87
N THR A 64 -3.69 -12.60 -14.74
CA THR A 64 -4.85 -13.12 -13.97
C THR A 64 -6.15 -12.35 -14.24
N LEU A 65 -6.05 -11.14 -14.80
CA LEU A 65 -7.21 -10.28 -15.06
C LEU A 65 -8.30 -10.96 -15.91
N PRO A 66 -7.98 -11.76 -16.96
CA PRO A 66 -9.00 -12.49 -17.74
C PRO A 66 -9.87 -13.42 -16.88
N SER A 67 -9.36 -13.92 -15.75
CA SER A 67 -10.10 -14.80 -14.83
C SER A 67 -10.79 -14.05 -13.67
N TYR A 68 -10.63 -12.74 -13.57
CA TYR A 68 -11.24 -11.94 -12.51
C TYR A 68 -12.77 -11.86 -12.67
N ARG A 69 -13.53 -12.25 -11.63
CA ARG A 69 -14.98 -12.47 -11.69
C ARG A 69 -15.84 -11.38 -11.03
N PHE A 70 -15.25 -10.25 -10.63
CA PHE A 70 -15.96 -9.18 -9.90
C PHE A 70 -16.60 -9.63 -8.57
N GLU A 71 -16.09 -10.70 -7.95
CA GLU A 71 -16.54 -11.18 -6.64
C GLU A 71 -16.18 -10.23 -5.50
N CYS A 72 -15.15 -9.42 -5.68
CA CYS A 72 -14.75 -8.32 -4.82
C CYS A 72 -14.31 -7.12 -5.69
N PRO A 73 -14.24 -5.90 -5.14
CA PRO A 73 -13.71 -4.75 -5.89
C PRO A 73 -12.27 -4.97 -6.35
N ILE A 74 -11.89 -4.36 -7.48
CA ILE A 74 -10.57 -4.57 -8.09
C ILE A 74 -9.42 -4.15 -7.17
N LEU A 75 -9.57 -3.05 -6.41
CA LEU A 75 -8.51 -2.54 -5.54
C LEU A 75 -8.12 -3.54 -4.45
N PRO A 76 -9.03 -4.06 -3.58
CA PRO A 76 -8.69 -5.11 -2.62
C PRO A 76 -8.09 -6.36 -3.25
N TYR A 77 -8.57 -6.76 -4.44
CA TYR A 77 -8.02 -7.89 -5.18
C TYR A 77 -6.54 -7.68 -5.52
N VAL A 78 -6.21 -6.51 -6.09
CA VAL A 78 -4.83 -6.19 -6.46
C VAL A 78 -3.96 -5.98 -5.23
N LEU A 79 -4.46 -5.36 -4.16
CA LEU A 79 -3.71 -5.20 -2.92
C LEU A 79 -3.40 -6.54 -2.22
N LYS A 80 -4.32 -7.52 -2.26
CA LYS A 80 -4.01 -8.90 -1.81
C LYS A 80 -2.88 -9.51 -2.64
N MET A 81 -2.91 -9.32 -3.95
CA MET A 81 -1.85 -9.77 -4.86
C MET A 81 -0.52 -9.08 -4.55
N THR A 82 -0.51 -7.76 -4.32
CA THR A 82 0.67 -6.99 -3.93
C THR A 82 1.28 -7.55 -2.65
N ARG A 83 0.45 -7.74 -1.62
CA ARG A 83 0.90 -8.29 -0.34
C ARG A 83 1.57 -9.66 -0.51
N THR A 84 0.94 -10.56 -1.25
CA THR A 84 1.52 -11.88 -1.54
C THR A 84 2.84 -11.77 -2.28
N THR A 85 2.93 -10.89 -3.29
CA THR A 85 4.17 -10.65 -4.05
C THR A 85 5.30 -10.18 -3.15
N VAL A 86 5.02 -9.22 -2.26
CA VAL A 86 6.01 -8.71 -1.30
C VAL A 86 6.48 -9.81 -0.34
N LEU A 87 5.56 -10.60 0.22
CA LEU A 87 5.93 -11.71 1.11
C LEU A 87 6.79 -12.75 0.38
N ASP A 88 6.47 -13.09 -0.87
CA ASP A 88 7.28 -13.99 -1.70
C ASP A 88 8.70 -13.43 -1.93
N MET A 89 8.83 -12.11 -2.18
CA MET A 89 10.12 -11.44 -2.32
C MET A 89 10.93 -11.50 -1.02
N GLN A 90 10.32 -11.17 0.12
CA GLN A 90 10.96 -11.25 1.44
C GLN A 90 11.45 -12.68 1.75
N HIS A 91 10.65 -13.70 1.46
CA HIS A 91 11.05 -15.10 1.63
C HIS A 91 12.19 -15.50 0.70
N LYS A 92 12.26 -14.98 -0.53
CA LYS A 92 13.38 -15.22 -1.44
C LYS A 92 14.67 -14.59 -0.94
N ILE A 93 14.59 -13.34 -0.44
CA ILE A 93 15.74 -12.63 0.14
C ILE A 93 16.24 -13.37 1.38
N ALA A 94 15.37 -13.74 2.32
CA ALA A 94 15.73 -14.47 3.52
C ALA A 94 16.44 -15.80 3.20
N ARG A 95 15.90 -16.58 2.26
CA ARG A 95 16.54 -17.85 1.82
C ARG A 95 17.91 -17.64 1.17
N ARG A 96 18.10 -16.56 0.39
CA ARG A 96 19.41 -16.23 -0.16
C ARG A 96 20.41 -15.88 0.92
N ALA A 97 20.02 -15.05 1.89
CA ALA A 97 20.85 -14.68 3.02
C ALA A 97 21.27 -15.90 3.86
N GLU A 98 20.37 -16.87 4.08
CA GLU A 98 20.72 -18.15 4.74
C GLU A 98 21.76 -18.97 3.97
N HIS A 99 21.72 -18.93 2.62
CA HIS A 99 22.71 -19.60 1.77
C HIS A 99 24.01 -18.80 1.61
N GLU A 100 23.96 -17.47 1.77
CA GLU A 100 25.11 -16.55 1.64
C GLU A 100 25.82 -16.26 2.97
N THR A 101 25.39 -16.82 4.11
CA THR A 101 26.02 -16.62 5.43
C THR A 101 27.52 -17.08 5.48
N SER A 102 28.14 -17.29 4.34
CA SER A 102 29.60 -17.50 4.16
C SER A 102 30.35 -16.28 3.64
N LEU A 103 29.71 -15.14 3.38
CA LEU A 103 30.38 -13.93 2.88
C LEU A 103 29.67 -12.68 3.46
N THR A 104 30.42 -11.91 4.23
CA THR A 104 30.10 -10.62 4.85
C THR A 104 29.29 -9.71 3.93
N VAL A 105 28.09 -9.31 4.36
CA VAL A 105 27.30 -8.25 3.71
C VAL A 105 27.23 -7.04 4.63
N GLU A 106 27.85 -5.95 4.20
CA GLU A 106 27.63 -4.62 4.76
C GLU A 106 26.21 -4.16 4.40
N ASN A 107 25.41 -3.85 5.42
CA ASN A 107 24.07 -3.28 5.26
C ASN A 107 24.18 -1.80 4.86
N GLU A 108 23.93 -1.48 3.60
CA GLU A 108 23.66 -0.11 3.20
C GLU A 108 22.31 0.33 3.77
N ALA A 109 22.33 1.34 4.62
CA ALA A 109 21.13 1.98 5.16
C ALA A 109 20.38 2.65 4.02
N GLY A 110 19.21 2.09 3.65
CA GLY A 110 18.39 2.60 2.57
C GLY A 110 17.97 4.06 2.77
N GLU A 111 18.09 4.85 1.70
CA GLU A 111 17.61 6.24 1.64
C GLU A 111 16.11 6.29 2.01
N ARG A 112 15.79 7.20 2.94
CA ARG A 112 14.40 7.49 3.31
C ARG A 112 13.74 8.28 2.21
N VAL A 113 12.94 7.61 1.39
CA VAL A 113 12.15 8.27 0.35
C VAL A 113 10.88 8.83 0.97
N GLU A 114 10.70 10.14 0.86
CA GLU A 114 9.44 10.80 1.20
C GLU A 114 8.37 10.35 0.19
N MET A 115 7.31 9.75 0.71
CA MET A 115 6.14 9.36 -0.07
C MET A 115 5.36 10.61 -0.45
N ASP A 116 5.50 11.06 -1.70
CA ASP A 116 4.76 12.19 -2.22
C ASP A 116 3.29 11.78 -2.44
N VAL A 117 2.41 12.24 -1.55
CA VAL A 117 0.97 12.22 -1.80
C VAL A 117 0.63 13.59 -2.31
N ALA A 118 0.38 13.70 -3.61
CA ALA A 118 -0.11 14.91 -4.23
C ALA A 118 -1.44 15.33 -3.58
N ASP A 119 -1.35 16.20 -2.58
CA ASP A 119 -2.49 16.91 -2.00
C ASP A 119 -2.76 18.13 -2.88
N ARG A 120 -3.79 18.07 -3.72
CA ARG A 120 -4.29 19.19 -4.49
C ARG A 120 -5.16 20.04 -3.57
N ASP A 121 -4.53 20.85 -2.73
CA ASP A 121 -5.24 21.87 -1.95
C ASP A 121 -4.69 23.24 -2.36
N GLU A 122 -5.45 23.97 -3.18
CA GLU A 122 -5.20 25.34 -3.60
C GLU A 122 -5.56 26.32 -2.47
N GLY A 123 -4.87 26.23 -1.34
CA GLY A 123 -4.97 27.20 -0.24
C GLY A 123 -3.88 28.27 -0.40
N ASN A 124 -4.29 29.51 -0.51
CA ASN A 124 -3.49 30.67 -0.92
C ASN A 124 -2.59 31.28 0.19
N ASP A 125 -2.11 30.49 1.18
CA ASP A 125 -1.15 30.94 2.19
C ASP A 125 0.09 30.02 2.22
N PRO A 126 1.26 30.48 1.72
CA PRO A 126 2.49 29.66 1.67
C PRO A 126 2.97 29.20 3.05
N THR A 127 2.77 29.97 4.11
CA THR A 127 3.20 29.65 5.48
C THR A 127 2.31 28.57 6.11
N ALA A 128 1.00 28.63 5.91
CA ALA A 128 0.06 27.61 6.34
C ALA A 128 0.27 26.29 5.53
N HIS A 129 0.60 26.39 4.26
CA HIS A 129 0.91 25.24 3.42
C HIS A 129 2.18 24.52 3.89
N LEU A 130 3.26 25.25 4.18
CA LEU A 130 4.51 24.68 4.71
C LEU A 130 4.33 23.97 6.04
N SER A 131 3.57 24.58 7.00
CA SER A 131 3.29 23.95 8.30
C SER A 131 2.40 22.71 8.17
N LYS A 132 1.45 22.68 7.22
CA LYS A 132 0.62 21.51 6.91
C LYS A 132 1.49 20.37 6.34
N MET A 133 2.39 20.67 5.41
CA MET A 133 3.29 19.69 4.80
C MET A 133 4.24 19.09 5.84
N GLU A 134 4.78 19.92 6.74
CA GLU A 134 5.63 19.44 7.82
C GLU A 134 4.88 18.52 8.79
N LEU A 135 3.64 18.88 9.16
CA LEU A 135 2.78 18.02 9.99
C LEU A 135 2.50 16.68 9.31
N ILE A 136 2.17 16.70 8.02
CA ILE A 136 1.95 15.46 7.24
C ILE A 136 3.21 14.59 7.24
N ALA A 137 4.38 15.17 7.01
CA ALA A 137 5.65 14.45 7.03
C ALA A 137 5.93 13.84 8.43
N GLN A 138 5.65 14.57 9.52
CA GLN A 138 5.80 14.06 10.88
C GLN A 138 4.85 12.90 11.18
N VAL A 139 3.58 12.99 10.77
CA VAL A 139 2.59 11.90 10.92
C VAL A 139 3.02 10.66 10.11
N ARG A 140 3.51 10.83 8.89
CA ARG A 140 4.04 9.74 8.07
C ARG A 140 5.19 9.02 8.75
N ARG A 141 6.17 9.77 9.28
CA ARG A 141 7.28 9.20 10.06
C ARG A 141 6.79 8.44 11.31
N ALA A 142 5.71 8.90 11.95
CA ALA A 142 5.12 8.19 13.08
C ALA A 142 4.44 6.88 12.65
N ILE A 143 3.76 6.86 11.49
CA ILE A 143 3.20 5.63 10.90
C ILE A 143 4.32 4.66 10.55
N ASP A 144 5.43 5.15 10.04
CA ASP A 144 6.59 4.36 9.68
C ASP A 144 7.24 3.64 10.88
N ASP A 145 7.15 4.20 12.07
CA ASP A 145 7.66 3.57 13.30
C ASP A 145 6.73 2.51 13.89
N LEU A 146 5.53 2.34 13.34
CA LEU A 146 4.62 1.29 13.77
C LEU A 146 5.17 -0.11 13.43
N PRO A 147 4.84 -1.13 14.25
CA PRO A 147 5.02 -2.52 13.86
C PRO A 147 4.38 -2.79 12.49
N PRO A 148 4.95 -3.67 11.65
CA PRO A 148 4.47 -3.91 10.28
C PRO A 148 2.96 -4.13 10.16
N GLU A 149 2.38 -4.99 11.01
CA GLU A 149 0.94 -5.29 11.01
C GLU A 149 0.06 -4.07 11.34
N HIS A 150 0.54 -3.16 12.22
CA HIS A 150 -0.18 -1.94 12.58
C HIS A 150 -0.06 -0.89 11.49
N ARG A 151 1.09 -0.78 10.86
CA ARG A 151 1.31 0.13 9.73
C ARG A 151 0.44 -0.25 8.54
N GLU A 152 0.42 -1.53 8.18
CA GLU A 152 -0.35 -2.07 7.07
C GLU A 152 -1.85 -1.78 7.23
N ILE A 153 -2.43 -2.03 8.40
CA ILE A 153 -3.86 -1.80 8.64
C ILE A 153 -4.23 -0.31 8.70
N ILE A 154 -3.37 0.57 9.24
CA ILE A 154 -3.55 2.02 9.20
C ILE A 154 -3.52 2.52 7.76
N LEU A 155 -2.55 2.06 6.96
CA LEU A 155 -2.46 2.42 5.54
C LEU A 155 -3.74 2.05 4.79
N LEU A 156 -4.21 0.81 4.94
CA LEU A 156 -5.40 0.32 4.25
C LEU A 156 -6.67 1.05 4.69
N LYS A 157 -6.84 1.33 5.99
CA LYS A 157 -8.04 1.98 6.51
C LYS A 157 -8.01 3.49 6.39
N ASP A 158 -6.98 4.14 6.95
CA ASP A 158 -6.99 5.58 7.19
C ASP A 158 -6.42 6.36 5.99
N ILE A 159 -5.59 5.74 5.14
CA ILE A 159 -5.02 6.38 3.96
C ILE A 159 -5.73 5.94 2.67
N GLN A 160 -6.03 4.66 2.52
CA GLN A 160 -6.68 4.14 1.31
C GLN A 160 -8.21 4.04 1.42
N GLY A 161 -8.77 4.18 2.63
CA GLY A 161 -10.22 4.25 2.87
C GLY A 161 -10.99 2.95 2.69
N LEU A 162 -10.32 1.78 2.76
CA LEU A 162 -10.95 0.48 2.57
C LEU A 162 -11.99 0.19 3.66
N SER A 163 -13.05 -0.57 3.32
CA SER A 163 -13.98 -1.12 4.30
C SER A 163 -13.32 -2.24 5.12
N TYR A 164 -13.92 -2.62 6.25
CA TYR A 164 -13.38 -3.70 7.08
C TYR A 164 -13.36 -5.05 6.35
N GLU A 165 -14.36 -5.30 5.52
CA GLU A 165 -14.47 -6.49 4.68
C GLU A 165 -13.35 -6.50 3.61
N GLN A 166 -13.08 -5.35 2.99
CA GLN A 166 -12.01 -5.18 2.02
C GLN A 166 -10.62 -5.38 2.66
N ILE A 167 -10.42 -4.86 3.87
CA ILE A 167 -9.19 -5.05 4.64
C ILE A 167 -9.02 -6.52 5.01
N ALA A 168 -10.10 -7.17 5.49
CA ALA A 168 -10.10 -8.59 5.83
C ALA A 168 -9.66 -9.45 4.64
N LEU A 169 -10.22 -9.16 3.46
CA LEU A 169 -9.84 -9.82 2.20
C LEU A 169 -8.37 -9.56 1.83
N THR A 170 -7.92 -8.32 1.93
CA THR A 170 -6.54 -7.92 1.57
C THR A 170 -5.50 -8.57 2.48
N LEU A 171 -5.76 -8.59 3.79
CA LEU A 171 -4.84 -9.10 4.80
C LEU A 171 -4.98 -10.61 5.05
N ASP A 172 -6.02 -11.23 4.48
CA ASP A 172 -6.36 -12.64 4.71
C ASP A 172 -6.62 -12.96 6.19
N ILE A 173 -7.46 -12.13 6.83
CA ILE A 173 -7.83 -12.24 8.24
C ILE A 173 -9.36 -12.16 8.39
N GLU A 174 -9.88 -12.66 9.53
CA GLU A 174 -11.29 -12.54 9.86
C GLU A 174 -11.72 -11.07 10.05
N PRO A 175 -12.92 -10.65 9.57
CA PRO A 175 -13.41 -9.28 9.72
C PRO A 175 -13.43 -8.77 11.17
N GLY A 176 -13.72 -9.63 12.14
CA GLY A 176 -13.69 -9.29 13.57
C GLY A 176 -12.29 -8.93 14.07
N THR A 177 -11.24 -9.49 13.44
CA THR A 177 -9.84 -9.19 13.75
C THR A 177 -9.43 -7.80 13.25
N VAL A 178 -10.03 -7.30 12.16
CA VAL A 178 -9.74 -5.98 11.60
C VAL A 178 -9.99 -4.88 12.65
N ALA A 179 -11.17 -4.88 13.28
CA ALA A 179 -11.54 -3.86 14.26
C ALA A 179 -10.58 -3.82 15.46
N SER A 180 -10.26 -5.00 16.01
CA SER A 180 -9.38 -5.11 17.17
C SER A 180 -7.93 -4.73 16.84
N ARG A 181 -7.41 -5.12 15.66
CA ARG A 181 -6.08 -4.77 15.18
C ARG A 181 -5.98 -3.27 14.90
N LEU A 182 -6.98 -2.68 14.24
CA LEU A 182 -7.04 -1.25 13.95
C LEU A 182 -7.08 -0.41 15.24
N SER A 183 -7.88 -0.82 16.23
CA SER A 183 -7.92 -0.16 17.54
C SER A 183 -6.54 -0.15 18.23
N ARG A 184 -5.82 -1.29 18.22
CA ARG A 184 -4.47 -1.39 18.77
C ARG A 184 -3.46 -0.55 17.97
N ALA A 185 -3.55 -0.58 16.65
CA ALA A 185 -2.69 0.20 15.76
C ALA A 185 -2.83 1.71 16.01
N ARG A 186 -4.06 2.22 16.12
CA ARG A 186 -4.33 3.63 16.42
C ARG A 186 -3.82 4.04 17.81
N LYS A 187 -3.97 3.19 18.83
CA LYS A 187 -3.41 3.45 20.17
C LYS A 187 -1.88 3.53 20.15
N ASN A 188 -1.23 2.68 19.36
CA ASN A 188 0.22 2.72 19.21
C ASN A 188 0.66 3.98 18.46
N LEU A 189 -0.04 4.35 17.39
CA LEU A 189 0.22 5.59 16.66
C LEU A 189 0.07 6.81 17.56
N GLU A 190 -1.01 6.88 18.35
CA GLU A 190 -1.24 7.95 19.32
C GLU A 190 -0.08 8.09 20.33
N LYS A 191 0.44 6.98 20.84
CA LYS A 191 1.60 6.98 21.75
C LYS A 191 2.84 7.58 21.06
N ILE A 192 3.11 7.18 19.83
CA ILE A 192 4.26 7.70 19.05
C ILE A 192 4.10 9.21 18.82
N LEU A 193 2.91 9.66 18.39
CA LEU A 193 2.62 11.07 18.13
C LEU A 193 2.78 11.93 19.38
N LYS A 194 2.29 11.46 20.55
CA LYS A 194 2.47 12.15 21.85
C LYS A 194 3.94 12.21 22.27
N THR A 195 4.68 11.11 22.10
CA THR A 195 6.12 11.08 22.43
C THR A 195 6.92 12.06 21.58
N ARG A 196 6.52 12.26 20.34
CA ARG A 196 7.15 13.22 19.41
C ARG A 196 6.64 14.65 19.55
N LYS A 197 5.67 14.91 20.46
CA LYS A 197 5.04 16.22 20.68
C LYS A 197 4.43 16.81 19.40
N ILE A 198 3.84 15.95 18.56
CA ILE A 198 3.17 16.35 17.31
C ILE A 198 1.75 16.85 17.62
N PHE A 199 1.15 16.35 18.71
CA PHE A 199 -0.12 16.80 19.29
C PHE A 199 -0.01 16.86 20.81
#